data_5226f55073e274162cee7772776b51e5
#
_entry.id   5226f55073e274162cee7772776b51e5
#
_cell.length_a   1.000
_cell.length_b   1.000
_cell.length_c   1.000
_cell.angle_alpha   90.00
_cell.angle_beta   90.00
_cell.angle_gamma   90.00
#
_symmetry.space_group_name_H-M   'P 1'
#
loop_
_entity.id
_entity.type
_entity.pdbx_description
1 polymer ?
#
loop_
_entity_poly.entity_id
_entity_poly.type
_entity_poly.pdbx_seq_one_letter_code
_entity_poly.pdbx_strand_id
1 'polypeptide(L)'
;FLLTMEPLVDAIAAGNTAILKPSAYSPYVSDVICHIIKEIFDPAYVSVVTGGRSENTCLLNEHFDYIFFTGSQAVGKEVMRKAAEYLTPITLELGGKSPCIVTEAADLKLAARRIVFGKFLNCGQTCVAPDYIYVQDSVKDQLVKELINETKRQFTDSPLNSNDYGK
;
A
#
# COMPACT_ATOMS: atom_id res chain seq x y z
N PHE A 1 -2.39 -8.06 -2.76
CA PHE A 1 -3.70 -8.40 -3.35
C PHE A 1 -4.58 -7.16 -3.47
N LEU A 2 -4.95 -6.52 -2.35
CA LEU A 2 -5.90 -5.39 -2.31
C LEU A 2 -5.52 -4.25 -3.27
N LEU A 3 -4.29 -3.74 -3.21
CA LEU A 3 -3.80 -2.63 -4.05
C LEU A 3 -3.80 -2.93 -5.56
N THR A 4 -3.95 -4.19 -5.97
CA THR A 4 -4.11 -4.56 -7.38
C THR A 4 -5.58 -4.73 -7.74
N MET A 5 -6.37 -5.33 -6.84
CA MET A 5 -7.75 -5.69 -7.16
C MET A 5 -8.74 -4.54 -6.99
N GLU A 6 -8.51 -3.64 -6.04
CA GLU A 6 -9.40 -2.49 -5.80
C GLU A 6 -9.47 -1.54 -6.99
N PRO A 7 -8.34 -1.07 -7.59
CA PRO A 7 -8.39 -0.27 -8.80
C PRO A 7 -8.96 -1.02 -10.02
N LEU A 8 -8.81 -2.35 -10.08
CA LEU A 8 -9.44 -3.15 -11.14
C LEU A 8 -10.96 -3.13 -11.02
N VAL A 9 -11.50 -3.26 -9.80
CA VAL A 9 -12.96 -3.20 -9.59
C VAL A 9 -13.51 -1.86 -10.07
N ASP A 10 -12.84 -0.76 -9.75
CA ASP A 10 -13.22 0.58 -10.18
C ASP A 10 -13.15 0.72 -11.72
N ALA A 11 -12.10 0.19 -12.35
CA ALA A 11 -11.94 0.21 -13.80
C ALA A 11 -13.07 -0.57 -14.51
N ILE A 12 -13.39 -1.77 -14.01
CA ILE A 12 -14.48 -2.60 -14.55
C ILE A 12 -15.83 -1.93 -14.34
N ALA A 13 -16.09 -1.38 -13.15
CA ALA A 13 -17.33 -0.69 -12.84
C ALA A 13 -17.58 0.53 -13.75
N ALA A 14 -16.49 1.17 -14.19
CA ALA A 14 -16.53 2.26 -15.16
C ALA A 14 -16.55 1.81 -16.63
N GLY A 15 -16.56 0.50 -16.92
CA GLY A 15 -16.65 -0.06 -18.27
C GLY A 15 -15.32 -0.08 -19.03
N ASN A 16 -14.18 -0.01 -18.34
CA ASN A 16 -12.87 -0.03 -18.96
C ASN A 16 -12.31 -1.45 -19.12
N THR A 17 -11.44 -1.63 -20.10
CA THR A 17 -10.50 -2.76 -20.15
C THR A 17 -9.31 -2.46 -19.23
N ALA A 18 -8.58 -3.50 -18.81
CA ALA A 18 -7.46 -3.30 -17.87
C ALA A 18 -6.29 -4.25 -18.13
N ILE A 19 -5.08 -3.73 -17.97
CA ILE A 19 -3.87 -4.53 -17.86
C ILE A 19 -3.33 -4.37 -16.43
N LEU A 20 -3.22 -5.48 -15.70
CA LEU A 20 -2.70 -5.52 -14.35
C LEU A 20 -1.21 -5.84 -14.36
N LYS A 21 -0.45 -5.11 -13.54
CA LYS A 21 0.97 -5.38 -13.28
C LYS A 21 1.21 -5.52 -11.78
N PRO A 22 0.94 -6.70 -11.18
CA PRO A 22 1.16 -6.92 -9.76
C PRO A 22 2.66 -6.88 -9.41
N SER A 23 2.96 -6.69 -8.12
CA SER A 23 4.32 -6.51 -7.63
C SER A 23 5.19 -7.77 -7.77
N ALA A 24 6.40 -7.63 -8.30
CA ALA A 24 7.39 -8.70 -8.31
C ALA A 24 7.92 -9.07 -6.92
N TYR A 25 7.74 -8.21 -5.91
CA TYR A 25 8.16 -8.46 -4.53
C TYR A 25 7.21 -9.38 -3.75
N SER A 26 6.04 -9.71 -4.32
CA SER A 26 5.09 -10.65 -3.75
C SER A 26 4.69 -11.71 -4.79
N PRO A 27 5.64 -12.58 -5.21
CA PRO A 27 5.45 -13.47 -6.36
C PRO A 27 4.26 -14.40 -6.18
N TYR A 28 4.11 -15.06 -5.03
CA TYR A 28 3.00 -15.96 -4.76
C TYR A 28 1.62 -15.27 -4.85
N VAL A 29 1.51 -14.03 -4.36
CA VAL A 29 0.28 -13.25 -4.48
C VAL A 29 0.02 -12.88 -5.94
N SER A 30 1.07 -12.52 -6.67
CA SER A 30 0.99 -12.19 -8.09
C SER A 30 0.55 -13.40 -8.94
N ASP A 31 1.02 -14.59 -8.61
CA ASP A 31 0.63 -15.84 -9.25
C ASP A 31 -0.86 -16.15 -9.01
N VAL A 32 -1.33 -15.97 -7.77
CA VAL A 32 -2.76 -16.15 -7.44
C VAL A 32 -3.63 -15.14 -8.19
N ILE A 33 -3.24 -13.87 -8.24
CA ILE A 33 -3.95 -12.84 -9.03
C ILE A 33 -4.00 -13.26 -10.51
N CYS A 34 -2.87 -13.67 -11.08
CA CYS A 34 -2.77 -14.10 -12.46
C CYS A 34 -3.70 -15.29 -12.76
N HIS A 35 -3.77 -16.25 -11.84
CA HIS A 35 -4.64 -17.41 -11.97
C HIS A 35 -6.12 -17.00 -11.95
N ILE A 36 -6.53 -16.22 -10.98
CA ILE A 36 -7.91 -15.73 -10.85
C ILE A 36 -8.35 -14.97 -12.10
N ILE A 37 -7.52 -14.03 -12.57
CA ILE A 37 -7.88 -13.20 -13.74
C ILE A 37 -8.00 -14.04 -15.01
N LYS A 38 -7.07 -14.97 -15.25
CA LYS A 38 -7.12 -15.85 -16.42
C LYS A 38 -8.31 -16.82 -16.43
N GLU A 39 -8.79 -17.19 -15.25
CA GLU A 39 -9.95 -18.07 -15.12
C GLU A 39 -11.28 -17.33 -15.38
N ILE A 40 -11.35 -16.05 -15.02
CA ILE A 40 -12.61 -15.29 -15.01
C ILE A 40 -12.80 -14.43 -16.25
N PHE A 41 -11.73 -13.84 -16.79
CA PHE A 41 -11.80 -12.81 -17.81
C PHE A 41 -11.18 -13.24 -19.14
N ASP A 42 -11.81 -12.80 -20.22
CA ASP A 42 -11.18 -12.81 -21.54
C ASP A 42 -9.93 -11.90 -21.50
N PRO A 43 -8.76 -12.36 -21.99
CA PRO A 43 -7.53 -11.56 -21.99
C PRO A 43 -7.63 -10.26 -22.81
N ALA A 44 -8.58 -10.15 -23.75
CA ALA A 44 -8.87 -8.90 -24.44
C ALA A 44 -9.61 -7.88 -23.56
N TYR A 45 -10.20 -8.33 -22.44
CA TYR A 45 -10.91 -7.47 -21.51
C TYR A 45 -10.03 -7.13 -20.28
N VAL A 46 -9.51 -8.17 -19.59
CA VAL A 46 -8.59 -7.98 -18.46
C VAL A 46 -7.40 -8.93 -18.61
N SER A 47 -6.20 -8.37 -18.68
CA SER A 47 -4.93 -9.10 -18.76
C SER A 47 -4.04 -8.87 -17.57
N VAL A 48 -3.14 -9.83 -17.30
CA VAL A 48 -2.11 -9.70 -16.26
C VAL A 48 -0.73 -9.90 -16.86
N VAL A 49 0.15 -8.95 -16.63
CA VAL A 49 1.59 -9.04 -16.93
C VAL A 49 2.35 -9.23 -15.62
N THR A 50 2.99 -10.37 -15.43
CA THR A 50 3.90 -10.64 -14.32
C THR A 50 5.32 -10.27 -14.71
N GLY A 51 6.22 -10.16 -13.72
CA GLY A 51 7.64 -9.88 -13.96
C GLY A 51 8.14 -8.65 -13.20
N GLY A 52 9.36 -8.22 -13.49
CA GLY A 52 10.08 -7.21 -12.76
C GLY A 52 10.22 -5.87 -13.50
N ARG A 53 11.44 -5.32 -13.44
CA ARG A 53 11.76 -4.00 -13.99
C ARG A 53 11.68 -3.96 -15.53
N SER A 54 12.09 -5.03 -16.21
CA SER A 54 12.03 -5.12 -17.68
C SER A 54 10.59 -5.05 -18.19
N GLU A 55 9.70 -5.81 -17.57
CA GLU A 55 8.29 -5.84 -17.93
C GLU A 55 7.59 -4.51 -17.60
N ASN A 56 7.96 -3.87 -16.46
CA ASN A 56 7.47 -2.53 -16.15
C ASN A 56 7.89 -1.51 -17.20
N THR A 57 9.15 -1.55 -17.63
CA THR A 57 9.66 -0.64 -18.66
C THR A 57 8.98 -0.89 -20.01
N CYS A 58 8.77 -2.16 -20.36
CA CYS A 58 8.04 -2.53 -21.58
C CYS A 58 6.62 -1.94 -21.57
N LEU A 59 5.85 -2.18 -20.49
CA LEU A 59 4.50 -1.64 -20.37
C LEU A 59 4.46 -0.11 -20.40
N LEU A 60 5.37 0.56 -19.74
CA LEU A 60 5.41 2.03 -19.70
C LEU A 60 5.80 2.67 -21.04
N ASN A 61 6.27 1.90 -22.00
CA ASN A 61 6.51 2.36 -23.37
C ASN A 61 5.28 2.19 -24.28
N GLU A 62 4.24 1.52 -23.80
CA GLU A 62 2.99 1.38 -24.54
C GLU A 62 2.05 2.57 -24.32
N HIS A 63 1.15 2.78 -25.26
CA HIS A 63 0.14 3.83 -25.16
C HIS A 63 -1.08 3.33 -24.39
N PHE A 64 -1.40 4.00 -23.29
CA PHE A 64 -2.59 3.76 -22.47
C PHE A 64 -3.47 5.00 -22.43
N ASP A 65 -4.78 4.80 -22.29
CA ASP A 65 -5.74 5.89 -22.06
C ASP A 65 -5.66 6.43 -20.62
N TYR A 66 -5.19 5.59 -19.69
CA TYR A 66 -5.02 5.95 -18.27
C TYR A 66 -4.03 5.03 -17.56
N ILE A 67 -3.25 5.56 -16.63
CA ILE A 67 -2.34 4.77 -15.78
C ILE A 67 -2.65 5.04 -14.30
N PHE A 68 -2.98 3.99 -13.56
CA PHE A 68 -3.08 4.02 -12.10
C PHE A 68 -1.84 3.31 -11.51
N PHE A 69 -1.09 4.01 -10.68
CA PHE A 69 0.14 3.48 -10.12
C PHE A 69 0.20 3.67 -8.61
N THR A 70 0.53 2.60 -7.88
CA THR A 70 0.87 2.65 -6.45
C THR A 70 2.30 2.21 -6.23
N GLY A 71 3.12 3.03 -5.53
CA GLY A 71 4.49 2.68 -5.24
C GLY A 71 5.35 3.83 -4.72
N SER A 72 6.66 3.76 -4.97
CA SER A 72 7.61 4.77 -4.52
C SER A 72 7.54 6.04 -5.37
N GLN A 73 7.91 7.19 -4.77
CA GLN A 73 8.02 8.46 -5.50
C GLN A 73 9.01 8.37 -6.69
N ALA A 74 10.08 7.60 -6.56
CA ALA A 74 11.06 7.44 -7.63
C ALA A 74 10.43 6.79 -8.87
N VAL A 75 9.70 5.70 -8.68
CA VAL A 75 8.99 5.02 -9.78
C VAL A 75 7.79 5.84 -10.26
N GLY A 76 7.06 6.52 -9.37
CA GLY A 76 5.99 7.44 -9.78
C GLY A 76 6.46 8.55 -10.73
N LYS A 77 7.66 9.10 -10.50
CA LYS A 77 8.28 10.07 -11.43
C LYS A 77 8.62 9.43 -12.79
N GLU A 78 9.01 8.17 -12.82
CA GLU A 78 9.25 7.43 -14.07
C GLU A 78 7.95 7.23 -14.84
N VAL A 79 6.90 6.77 -14.16
CA VAL A 79 5.56 6.64 -14.74
C VAL A 79 5.09 7.97 -15.34
N MET A 80 5.22 9.07 -14.59
CA MET A 80 4.83 10.40 -15.03
C MET A 80 5.59 10.84 -16.30
N ARG A 81 6.91 10.60 -16.36
CA ARG A 81 7.70 10.95 -17.55
C ARG A 81 7.25 10.16 -18.78
N LYS A 82 6.96 8.86 -18.60
CA LYS A 82 6.52 7.99 -19.69
C LYS A 82 5.10 8.32 -20.15
N ALA A 83 4.19 8.55 -19.24
CA ALA A 83 2.84 8.99 -19.55
C ALA A 83 2.80 10.30 -20.35
N ALA A 84 3.73 11.22 -20.08
CA ALA A 84 3.82 12.51 -20.78
C ALA A 84 4.15 12.34 -22.28
N GLU A 85 4.78 11.26 -22.71
CA GLU A 85 5.07 11.00 -24.13
C GLU A 85 3.79 10.90 -24.97
N TYR A 86 2.68 10.44 -24.36
CA TYR A 86 1.38 10.28 -24.99
C TYR A 86 0.28 11.18 -24.40
N LEU A 87 0.64 12.09 -23.48
CA LEU A 87 -0.31 12.90 -22.71
C LEU A 87 -1.33 12.05 -21.91
N THR A 88 -0.93 10.84 -21.55
CA THR A 88 -1.78 9.90 -20.78
C THR A 88 -2.04 10.45 -19.38
N PRO A 89 -3.29 10.61 -18.95
CA PRO A 89 -3.63 10.97 -17.58
C PRO A 89 -3.23 9.87 -16.60
N ILE A 90 -2.78 10.27 -15.41
CA ILE A 90 -2.29 9.35 -14.39
C ILE A 90 -2.86 9.63 -13.02
N THR A 91 -3.04 8.57 -12.21
CA THR A 91 -3.16 8.67 -10.75
C THR A 91 -1.95 8.01 -10.10
N LEU A 92 -1.30 8.73 -9.19
CA LEU A 92 -0.14 8.25 -8.45
C LEU A 92 -0.48 8.16 -6.96
N GLU A 93 -0.58 6.93 -6.46
CA GLU A 93 -0.66 6.61 -5.04
C GLU A 93 0.75 6.33 -4.50
N LEU A 94 1.25 7.23 -3.67
CA LEU A 94 2.65 7.23 -3.22
C LEU A 94 2.74 7.11 -1.69
N GLY A 95 3.93 7.32 -1.15
CA GLY A 95 4.13 7.30 0.30
C GLY A 95 3.53 8.52 1.01
N GLY A 96 3.46 8.45 2.32
CA GLY A 96 2.94 9.52 3.17
C GLY A 96 3.74 9.72 4.44
N LYS A 97 3.45 10.86 5.11
CA LYS A 97 3.96 11.25 6.42
C LYS A 97 2.79 11.74 7.27
N SER A 98 1.87 10.81 7.59
CA SER A 98 0.61 11.14 8.25
C SER A 98 0.81 11.46 9.73
N PRO A 99 0.39 12.65 10.21
CA PRO A 99 0.41 12.99 11.62
C PRO A 99 -0.67 12.23 12.39
N CYS A 100 -0.37 11.89 13.65
CA CYS A 100 -1.34 11.44 14.62
C CYS A 100 -1.40 12.45 15.76
N ILE A 101 -2.59 12.91 16.10
CA ILE A 101 -2.78 13.91 17.17
C ILE A 101 -3.51 13.25 18.34
N VAL A 102 -2.93 13.35 19.54
CA VAL A 102 -3.51 12.79 20.77
C VAL A 102 -3.67 13.92 21.79
N THR A 103 -4.91 14.21 22.15
CA THR A 103 -5.25 15.20 23.16
C THR A 103 -5.43 14.54 24.54
N GLU A 104 -5.48 15.36 25.60
CA GLU A 104 -5.72 14.88 26.97
C GLU A 104 -7.10 14.24 27.17
N ALA A 105 -8.07 14.56 26.31
CA ALA A 105 -9.41 13.95 26.32
C ALA A 105 -9.47 12.55 25.69
N ALA A 106 -8.36 12.08 25.10
CA ALA A 106 -8.33 10.78 24.42
C ALA A 106 -8.30 9.61 25.43
N ASP A 107 -8.97 8.51 25.11
CA ASP A 107 -8.71 7.22 25.75
C ASP A 107 -7.33 6.71 25.29
N LEU A 108 -6.33 6.83 26.18
CA LEU A 108 -4.93 6.54 25.83
C LEU A 108 -4.67 5.07 25.51
N LYS A 109 -5.40 4.14 26.14
CA LYS A 109 -5.29 2.70 25.83
C LYS A 109 -5.84 2.39 24.44
N LEU A 110 -6.99 2.93 24.12
CA LEU A 110 -7.58 2.77 22.80
C LEU A 110 -6.73 3.47 21.73
N ALA A 111 -6.23 4.67 22.01
CA ALA A 111 -5.33 5.42 21.14
C ALA A 111 -4.06 4.61 20.84
N ALA A 112 -3.38 4.10 21.87
CA ALA A 112 -2.18 3.26 21.73
C ALA A 112 -2.46 2.02 20.88
N ARG A 113 -3.57 1.32 21.14
CA ARG A 113 -3.96 0.13 20.37
C ARG A 113 -4.14 0.43 18.87
N ARG A 114 -4.81 1.53 18.55
CA ARG A 114 -5.05 1.95 17.15
C ARG A 114 -3.78 2.44 16.47
N ILE A 115 -2.94 3.19 17.18
CA ILE A 115 -1.67 3.70 16.66
C ILE A 115 -0.72 2.54 16.37
N VAL A 116 -0.55 1.60 17.31
CA VAL A 116 0.32 0.43 17.13
C VAL A 116 -0.16 -0.43 15.98
N PHE A 117 -1.45 -0.73 15.91
CA PHE A 117 -2.02 -1.47 14.78
C PHE A 117 -1.78 -0.75 13.45
N GLY A 118 -2.15 0.54 13.33
CA GLY A 118 -2.01 1.30 12.10
C GLY A 118 -0.55 1.51 11.69
N LYS A 119 0.38 1.63 12.66
CA LYS A 119 1.80 1.81 12.38
C LYS A 119 2.48 0.53 11.93
N PHE A 120 2.16 -0.61 12.54
CA PHE A 120 2.88 -1.86 12.28
C PHE A 120 2.16 -2.79 11.29
N LEU A 121 0.96 -2.43 10.85
CA LEU A 121 0.34 -3.10 9.70
C LEU A 121 1.29 -3.08 8.51
N ASN A 122 1.52 -4.24 7.89
CA ASN A 122 2.49 -4.40 6.79
C ASN A 122 3.89 -3.83 7.12
N CYS A 123 4.35 -3.98 8.38
CA CYS A 123 5.62 -3.46 8.89
C CYS A 123 5.80 -1.95 8.73
N GLY A 124 4.69 -1.18 8.74
CA GLY A 124 4.68 0.26 8.58
C GLY A 124 4.80 0.76 7.14
N GLN A 125 4.80 -0.14 6.17
CA GLN A 125 4.86 0.18 4.74
C GLN A 125 3.48 0.50 4.18
N THR A 126 2.81 1.50 4.78
CA THR A 126 1.46 1.94 4.44
C THR A 126 1.43 3.45 4.32
N CYS A 127 0.92 3.97 3.20
CA CYS A 127 0.90 5.40 2.90
C CYS A 127 0.17 6.25 3.96
N VAL A 128 -0.87 5.70 4.57
CA VAL A 128 -1.68 6.35 5.63
C VAL A 128 -1.27 5.93 7.05
N ALA A 129 -0.17 5.18 7.23
CA ALA A 129 0.29 4.80 8.57
C ALA A 129 0.60 6.04 9.41
N PRO A 130 0.26 6.04 10.72
CA PRO A 130 0.74 7.06 11.64
C PRO A 130 2.27 7.13 11.59
N ASP A 131 2.83 8.27 11.18
CA ASP A 131 4.29 8.41 11.03
C ASP A 131 4.92 9.10 12.23
N TYR A 132 4.26 10.14 12.73
CA TYR A 132 4.69 10.84 13.93
C TYR A 132 3.47 11.25 14.77
N ILE A 133 3.69 11.44 16.07
CA ILE A 133 2.62 11.72 17.02
C ILE A 133 2.85 13.10 17.66
N TYR A 134 1.87 13.99 17.51
CA TYR A 134 1.71 15.14 18.35
C TYR A 134 0.82 14.77 19.55
N VAL A 135 1.35 14.89 20.74
CA VAL A 135 0.64 14.55 21.97
C VAL A 135 0.69 15.73 22.94
N GLN A 136 -0.42 16.03 23.61
CA GLN A 136 -0.42 17.00 24.70
C GLN A 136 0.52 16.54 25.82
N ASP A 137 1.30 17.49 26.35
CA ASP A 137 2.36 17.20 27.31
C ASP A 137 1.84 16.51 28.58
N SER A 138 0.65 16.90 29.04
CA SER A 138 -0.02 16.31 30.22
C SER A 138 -0.23 14.79 30.15
N VAL A 139 -0.30 14.21 28.94
CA VAL A 139 -0.58 12.77 28.74
C VAL A 139 0.52 12.03 28.01
N LYS A 140 1.62 12.69 27.68
CA LYS A 140 2.72 12.15 26.86
C LYS A 140 3.32 10.89 27.48
N ASP A 141 3.75 10.96 28.75
CA ASP A 141 4.42 9.83 29.40
C ASP A 141 3.52 8.62 29.58
N GLN A 142 2.23 8.86 29.83
CA GLN A 142 1.26 7.78 29.90
C GLN A 142 1.03 7.14 28.53
N LEU A 143 0.88 7.94 27.46
CA LEU A 143 0.75 7.42 26.11
C LEU A 143 1.96 6.57 25.71
N VAL A 144 3.18 7.01 26.01
CA VAL A 144 4.40 6.24 25.72
C VAL A 144 4.37 4.87 26.39
N LYS A 145 3.96 4.80 27.67
CA LYS A 145 3.82 3.53 28.40
C LYS A 145 2.79 2.62 27.72
N GLU A 146 1.63 3.16 27.36
CA GLU A 146 0.58 2.37 26.69
C GLU A 146 1.03 1.89 25.30
N LEU A 147 1.78 2.71 24.53
CA LEU A 147 2.34 2.30 23.23
C LEU A 147 3.34 1.15 23.39
N ILE A 148 4.23 1.21 24.39
CA ILE A 148 5.19 0.13 24.67
C ILE A 148 4.45 -1.15 25.06
N ASN A 149 3.49 -1.06 25.97
CA ASN A 149 2.71 -2.21 26.43
C ASN A 149 1.94 -2.85 25.27
N GLU A 150 1.31 -2.04 24.44
CA GLU A 150 0.55 -2.54 23.30
C GLU A 150 1.43 -3.16 22.22
N THR A 151 2.60 -2.58 21.96
CA THR A 151 3.58 -3.15 21.02
C THR A 151 4.05 -4.53 21.50
N LYS A 152 4.39 -4.67 22.79
CA LYS A 152 4.74 -5.96 23.38
C LYS A 152 3.59 -6.96 23.33
N ARG A 153 2.36 -6.50 23.56
CA ARG A 153 1.16 -7.35 23.49
C ARG A 153 0.93 -7.92 22.09
N GLN A 154 1.15 -7.10 21.03
CA GLN A 154 0.91 -7.53 19.65
C GLN A 154 2.07 -8.34 19.06
N PHE A 155 3.32 -7.99 19.39
CA PHE A 155 4.51 -8.51 18.70
C PHE A 155 5.53 -9.17 19.65
N THR A 156 5.22 -9.34 20.92
CA THR A 156 6.10 -9.88 21.97
C THR A 156 7.31 -8.97 22.29
N ASP A 157 8.19 -9.39 23.19
CA ASP A 157 9.45 -8.68 23.50
C ASP A 157 10.53 -8.88 22.41
N SER A 158 10.32 -9.82 21.49
CA SER A 158 11.24 -10.14 20.40
C SER A 158 10.50 -10.22 19.04
N PRO A 159 10.11 -9.08 18.47
CA PRO A 159 9.29 -9.04 17.25
C PRO A 159 9.89 -9.81 16.07
N LEU A 160 11.22 -9.79 15.94
CA LEU A 160 11.92 -10.49 14.86
C LEU A 160 11.79 -12.01 14.92
N ASN A 161 11.45 -12.57 16.10
CA ASN A 161 11.20 -13.99 16.30
C ASN A 161 9.71 -14.33 16.33
N SER A 162 8.83 -13.33 16.24
CA SER A 162 7.39 -13.49 16.17
C SER A 162 6.94 -13.88 14.76
N ASN A 163 5.91 -14.72 14.67
CA ASN A 163 5.21 -15.00 13.41
C ASN A 163 4.18 -13.93 13.05
N ASP A 164 3.86 -13.05 14.00
CA ASP A 164 2.84 -11.99 13.85
C ASP A 164 3.41 -10.70 13.27
N TYR A 165 4.74 -10.59 13.16
CA TYR A 165 5.41 -9.44 12.56
C TYR A 165 6.05 -9.87 11.23
N GLY A 166 5.59 -9.33 10.13
CA GLY A 166 6.15 -9.56 8.79
C GLY A 166 7.56 -8.96 8.70
N LYS A 167 8.49 -9.67 8.12
CA LYS A 167 9.92 -9.30 8.01
C LYS A 167 10.27 -8.97 6.57
#